data_f6ba80aec00c109c6e987cf81ea8cd77
#
_entry.id   f6ba80aec00c109c6e987cf81ea8cd77
#
_cell.length_a   1.000
_cell.length_b   1.000
_cell.length_c   1.000
_cell.angle_alpha   90.00
_cell.angle_beta   90.00
_cell.angle_gamma   90.00
#
_symmetry.space_group_name_H-M   'P 1'
#
loop_
_entity.id
_entity.type
_entity.pdbx_description
1 polymer ?
#
loop_
_entity_poly.entity_id
_entity_poly.type
_entity_poly.pdbx_seq_one_letter_code
_entity_poly.pdbx_strand_id
1 'polypeptide(L)'
;MCIRDRWYSGCVVAGLAFMVFCFYPTLVIAFTKKRYSFFSKGILPAQLLAFSTSSSAATLPVTLECVEENLGVDNEVCSFVLPVGATVNMDGTSLYQAVAAVFIAQAFGMNLDLNLSLIHI
;
A
#
# COMPACT_ATOMS: atom_id res chain seq x y z
N MET A 1 -9.18 9.49 -25.83
CA MET A 1 -9.12 8.49 -24.75
C MET A 1 -7.71 8.30 -24.19
N CYS A 2 -6.69 8.01 -24.95
CA CYS A 2 -5.34 7.70 -24.43
C CYS A 2 -4.63 8.78 -23.59
N ILE A 3 -4.94 10.07 -23.74
CA ILE A 3 -4.25 11.13 -22.97
C ILE A 3 -4.78 11.18 -21.53
N ARG A 4 -6.07 11.02 -21.34
CA ARG A 4 -6.71 11.00 -20.02
C ARG A 4 -6.28 9.76 -19.21
N ASP A 5 -6.21 8.59 -19.83
CA ASP A 5 -5.76 7.35 -19.20
C ASP A 5 -4.32 7.44 -18.72
N ARG A 6 -3.49 8.17 -19.47
CA ARG A 6 -2.08 8.40 -19.10
C ARG A 6 -1.95 9.30 -17.87
N TRP A 7 -2.77 10.32 -17.72
CA TRP A 7 -2.81 11.15 -16.52
C TRP A 7 -3.29 10.38 -15.30
N TYR A 8 -4.34 9.57 -15.47
CA TYR A 8 -4.84 8.68 -14.41
C TYR A 8 -3.75 7.73 -13.92
N SER A 9 -3.13 6.98 -14.83
CA SER A 9 -2.05 6.06 -14.46
C SER A 9 -0.88 6.79 -13.81
N GLY A 10 -0.53 7.97 -14.29
CA GLY A 10 0.50 8.82 -13.70
C GLY A 10 0.20 9.22 -12.27
N CYS A 11 -1.05 9.61 -11.97
CA CYS A 11 -1.48 9.98 -10.61
C CYS A 11 -1.43 8.79 -9.66
N VAL A 12 -1.88 7.60 -10.10
CA VAL A 12 -1.82 6.38 -9.28
C VAL A 12 -0.38 6.00 -8.97
N VAL A 13 0.50 5.98 -9.98
CA VAL A 13 1.92 5.65 -9.79
C VAL A 13 2.61 6.67 -8.89
N ALA A 14 2.34 7.96 -9.07
CA ALA A 14 2.90 9.00 -8.22
C ALA A 14 2.43 8.88 -6.76
N GLY A 15 1.14 8.59 -6.54
CA GLY A 15 0.58 8.36 -5.21
C GLY A 15 1.20 7.13 -4.52
N LEU A 16 1.32 6.01 -5.23
CA LEU A 16 1.98 4.81 -4.71
C LEU A 16 3.46 5.05 -4.41
N ALA A 17 4.17 5.75 -5.29
CA ALA A 17 5.57 6.12 -5.05
C ALA A 17 5.71 7.00 -3.80
N PHE A 18 4.83 7.97 -3.61
CA PHE A 18 4.81 8.80 -2.41
C PHE A 18 4.59 7.95 -1.14
N MET A 19 3.66 7.01 -1.16
CA MET A 19 3.42 6.11 -0.03
C MET A 19 4.66 5.27 0.28
N VAL A 20 5.29 4.67 -0.72
CA VAL A 20 6.45 3.77 -0.53
C VAL A 20 7.71 4.53 -0.09
N PHE A 21 7.98 5.71 -0.65
CA PHE A 21 9.23 6.44 -0.40
C PHE A 21 9.14 7.49 0.71
N CYS A 22 7.95 8.00 1.02
CA CYS A 22 7.76 9.03 2.05
C CYS A 22 6.96 8.52 3.23
N PHE A 23 5.76 7.99 3.01
CA PHE A 23 4.83 7.65 4.08
C PHE A 23 5.32 6.47 4.94
N TYR A 24 5.57 5.32 4.35
CA TYR A 24 6.03 4.14 5.09
C TYR A 24 7.39 4.31 5.75
N PRO A 25 8.42 4.89 5.12
CA PRO A 25 9.69 5.17 5.80
C PRO A 25 9.52 6.06 7.02
N THR A 26 8.67 7.09 6.93
CA THR A 26 8.39 8.01 8.05
C THR A 26 7.74 7.27 9.21
N LEU A 27 6.73 6.43 8.93
CA LEU A 27 6.06 5.62 9.95
C LEU A 27 7.04 4.64 10.63
N VAL A 28 7.82 3.90 9.84
CA VAL A 28 8.79 2.94 10.39
C VAL A 28 9.78 3.65 11.30
N ILE A 29 10.35 4.78 10.88
CA ILE A 29 11.32 5.54 11.68
C ILE A 29 10.66 6.11 12.94
N ALA A 30 9.44 6.65 12.84
CA ALA A 30 8.73 7.26 13.96
C ALA A 30 8.36 6.26 15.05
N PHE A 31 7.89 5.06 14.67
CA PHE A 31 7.41 4.06 15.62
C PHE A 31 8.49 3.09 16.10
N THR A 32 9.41 2.66 15.22
CA THR A 32 10.40 1.62 15.58
C THR A 32 11.76 2.18 16.00
N LYS A 33 12.05 3.45 15.73
CA LYS A 33 13.37 4.10 15.92
C LYS A 33 14.53 3.35 15.23
N LYS A 34 14.22 2.33 14.40
CA LYS A 34 15.19 1.56 13.62
C LYS A 34 15.38 2.20 12.24
N ARG A 35 16.52 1.94 11.60
CA ARG A 35 16.78 2.43 10.25
C ARG A 35 15.82 1.75 9.25
N TYR A 36 15.17 2.52 8.41
CA TYR A 36 14.31 2.01 7.33
C TYR A 36 15.00 0.98 6.44
N SER A 37 16.31 1.14 6.20
CA SER A 37 17.11 0.18 5.43
C SER A 37 17.15 -1.23 6.05
N PHE A 38 17.10 -1.35 7.37
CA PHE A 38 17.02 -2.65 8.04
C PHE A 38 15.67 -3.32 7.76
N PHE A 39 14.60 -2.56 7.93
CA PHE A 39 13.24 -3.02 7.66
C PHE A 39 13.07 -3.43 6.19
N SER A 40 13.44 -2.55 5.26
CA SER A 40 13.30 -2.80 3.81
C SER A 40 14.08 -4.03 3.34
N LYS A 41 15.30 -4.23 3.86
CA LYS A 41 16.07 -5.44 3.53
C LYS A 41 15.46 -6.72 4.12
N GLY A 42 14.92 -6.64 5.33
CA GLY A 42 14.27 -7.78 5.97
C GLY A 42 13.03 -8.28 5.22
N ILE A 43 12.24 -7.37 4.65
CA ILE A 43 11.02 -7.75 3.92
C ILE A 43 11.19 -7.83 2.40
N LEU A 44 12.40 -7.67 1.88
CA LEU A 44 12.66 -7.66 0.43
C LEU A 44 12.13 -8.90 -0.31
N PRO A 45 12.29 -10.14 0.20
CA PRO A 45 11.73 -11.33 -0.47
C PRO A 45 10.22 -11.26 -0.61
N ALA A 46 9.52 -10.81 0.44
CA ALA A 46 8.07 -10.63 0.42
C ALA A 46 7.65 -9.55 -0.57
N GLN A 47 8.39 -8.43 -0.67
CA GLN A 47 8.11 -7.37 -1.64
C GLN A 47 8.26 -7.85 -3.09
N LEU A 48 9.30 -8.62 -3.40
CA LEU A 48 9.52 -9.18 -4.73
C LEU A 48 8.41 -10.17 -5.10
N LEU A 49 8.01 -11.01 -4.16
CA LEU A 49 6.90 -11.95 -4.38
C LEU A 49 5.57 -11.23 -4.56
N ALA A 50 5.29 -10.20 -3.74
CA ALA A 50 4.09 -9.39 -3.87
C ALA A 50 4.01 -8.70 -5.24
N PHE A 51 5.12 -8.16 -5.72
CA PHE A 51 5.20 -7.53 -7.02
C PHE A 51 4.94 -8.52 -8.16
N SER A 52 5.49 -9.73 -8.07
CA SER A 52 5.34 -10.76 -9.13
C SER A 52 3.96 -11.40 -9.14
N THR A 53 3.35 -11.61 -7.97
CA THR A 53 2.04 -12.29 -7.86
C THR A 53 0.86 -11.33 -7.87
N SER A 54 1.08 -10.06 -7.54
CA SER A 54 0.02 -9.06 -7.32
C SER A 54 -1.07 -9.55 -6.34
N SER A 55 -0.70 -10.41 -5.39
CA SER A 55 -1.62 -11.05 -4.46
C SER A 55 -1.09 -11.01 -3.02
N SER A 56 -1.79 -10.28 -2.15
CA SER A 56 -1.46 -10.19 -0.73
C SER A 56 -1.60 -11.55 -0.02
N ALA A 57 -2.61 -12.34 -0.39
CA ALA A 57 -2.85 -13.66 0.19
C ALA A 57 -1.72 -14.65 -0.18
N ALA A 58 -1.26 -14.64 -1.43
CA ALA A 58 -0.16 -15.48 -1.88
C ALA A 58 1.19 -15.08 -1.24
N THR A 59 1.34 -13.82 -0.88
CA THR A 59 2.57 -13.28 -0.28
C THR A 59 2.62 -13.50 1.23
N LEU A 60 1.48 -13.68 1.88
CA LEU A 60 1.36 -13.74 3.32
C LEU A 60 2.30 -14.75 4.01
N PRO A 61 2.48 -16.01 3.54
CA PRO A 61 3.41 -16.96 4.15
C PRO A 61 4.86 -16.45 4.15
N VAL A 62 5.32 -15.90 3.04
CA VAL A 62 6.69 -15.34 2.93
C VAL A 62 6.83 -14.07 3.78
N THR A 63 5.77 -13.29 3.92
CA THR A 63 5.77 -12.12 4.80
C THR A 63 5.91 -12.52 6.25
N LEU A 64 5.20 -13.59 6.69
CA LEU A 64 5.32 -14.15 8.03
C LEU A 64 6.77 -14.57 8.32
N GLU A 65 7.36 -15.38 7.45
CA GLU A 65 8.75 -15.82 7.54
C GLU A 65 9.74 -14.64 7.61
N CYS A 66 9.60 -13.67 6.72
CA CYS A 66 10.46 -12.49 6.71
C CYS A 66 10.36 -11.65 7.99
N VAL A 67 9.18 -11.51 8.56
CA VAL A 67 8.97 -10.72 9.79
C VAL A 67 9.47 -11.46 11.01
N GLU A 68 9.28 -12.77 11.08
CA GLU A 68 9.75 -13.60 12.18
C GLU A 68 11.27 -13.74 12.15
N GLU A 69 11.85 -14.18 11.03
CA GLU A 69 13.28 -14.51 10.95
C GLU A 69 14.17 -13.28 10.76
N ASN A 70 13.80 -12.34 9.89
CA ASN A 70 14.67 -11.20 9.58
C ASN A 70 14.45 -9.99 10.48
N LEU A 71 13.24 -9.79 10.99
CA LEU A 71 12.91 -8.66 11.86
C LEU A 71 12.88 -9.05 13.36
N GLY A 72 12.78 -10.37 13.67
CA GLY A 72 12.80 -10.89 15.03
C GLY A 72 11.55 -10.58 15.82
N VAL A 73 10.38 -10.60 15.17
CA VAL A 73 9.08 -10.41 15.82
C VAL A 73 8.52 -11.77 16.24
N ASP A 74 7.93 -11.83 17.43
CA ASP A 74 7.38 -13.07 17.96
C ASP A 74 6.30 -13.68 17.06
N ASN A 75 6.35 -14.99 16.87
CA ASN A 75 5.43 -15.73 16.00
C ASN A 75 3.95 -15.53 16.38
N GLU A 76 3.64 -15.46 17.68
CA GLU A 76 2.27 -15.22 18.16
C GLU A 76 1.71 -13.90 17.65
N VAL A 77 2.54 -12.85 17.63
CA VAL A 77 2.17 -11.52 17.12
C VAL A 77 2.05 -11.57 15.60
N CYS A 78 3.02 -12.17 14.92
CA CYS A 78 3.03 -12.26 13.46
C CYS A 78 1.81 -13.01 12.93
N SER A 79 1.52 -14.18 13.48
CA SER A 79 0.45 -15.05 13.01
C SER A 79 -0.95 -14.47 13.21
N PHE A 80 -1.12 -13.53 14.14
CA PHE A 80 -2.38 -12.81 14.33
C PHE A 80 -2.45 -11.51 13.52
N VAL A 81 -1.43 -10.65 13.64
CA VAL A 81 -1.47 -9.28 13.08
C VAL A 81 -1.36 -9.27 11.57
N LEU A 82 -0.50 -10.11 10.97
CA LEU A 82 -0.25 -10.06 9.53
C LEU A 82 -1.44 -10.54 8.68
N PRO A 83 -2.16 -11.63 9.01
CA PRO A 83 -3.36 -12.01 8.28
C PRO A 83 -4.48 -10.97 8.37
N VAL A 84 -4.69 -10.39 9.55
CA VAL A 84 -5.65 -9.30 9.75
C VAL A 84 -5.23 -8.08 8.94
N GLY A 85 -3.96 -7.69 9.02
CA GLY A 85 -3.42 -6.56 8.27
C GLY A 85 -3.53 -6.75 6.75
N ALA A 86 -3.25 -7.93 6.24
CA ALA A 86 -3.36 -8.25 4.81
C ALA A 86 -4.79 -8.10 4.27
N THR A 87 -5.80 -8.21 5.13
CA THR A 87 -7.21 -8.09 4.75
C THR A 87 -7.78 -6.70 4.99
N VAL A 88 -7.44 -6.07 6.12
CA VAL A 88 -8.02 -4.80 6.57
C VAL A 88 -7.21 -3.60 6.05
N ASN A 89 -5.89 -3.73 6.00
CA ASN A 89 -4.99 -2.62 5.65
C ASN A 89 -4.61 -2.66 4.16
N MET A 90 -5.57 -2.33 3.30
CA MET A 90 -5.39 -2.28 1.83
C MET A 90 -5.19 -0.84 1.34
N ASP A 91 -4.16 -0.16 1.83
CA ASP A 91 -3.90 1.26 1.53
C ASP A 91 -3.72 1.54 0.04
N GLY A 92 -3.02 0.67 -0.68
CA GLY A 92 -2.82 0.80 -2.12
C GLY A 92 -4.14 0.70 -2.90
N THR A 93 -5.04 -0.18 -2.48
CA THR A 93 -6.37 -0.33 -3.09
C THR A 93 -7.23 0.91 -2.82
N SER A 94 -7.20 1.42 -1.60
CA SER A 94 -7.93 2.62 -1.21
C SER A 94 -7.47 3.84 -2.01
N LEU A 95 -6.16 4.02 -2.18
CA LEU A 95 -5.58 5.07 -3.01
C LEU A 95 -6.07 4.97 -4.47
N TYR A 96 -5.98 3.77 -5.04
CA TYR A 96 -6.45 3.51 -6.41
C TYR A 96 -7.93 3.85 -6.57
N GLN A 97 -8.78 3.40 -5.66
CA GLN A 97 -10.22 3.64 -5.71
C GLN A 97 -10.56 5.12 -5.59
N ALA A 98 -9.88 5.86 -4.71
CA ALA A 98 -10.07 7.29 -4.55
C ALA A 98 -9.72 8.06 -5.84
N VAL A 99 -8.56 7.77 -6.43
CA VAL A 99 -8.16 8.40 -7.70
C VAL A 99 -9.11 8.02 -8.83
N ALA A 100 -9.56 6.76 -8.89
CA ALA A 100 -10.51 6.29 -9.90
C ALA A 100 -11.87 7.01 -9.79
N ALA A 101 -12.40 7.15 -8.57
CA ALA A 101 -13.68 7.83 -8.35
C ALA A 101 -13.65 9.29 -8.82
N VAL A 102 -12.60 10.02 -8.43
CA VAL A 102 -12.42 11.42 -8.86
C VAL A 102 -12.26 11.52 -10.39
N PHE A 103 -11.48 10.62 -10.98
CA PHE A 103 -11.26 10.62 -12.41
C PHE A 103 -12.53 10.32 -13.21
N ILE A 104 -13.33 9.34 -12.76
CA ILE A 104 -14.60 8.99 -13.39
C ILE A 104 -15.57 10.17 -13.28
N ALA A 105 -15.70 10.79 -12.12
CA ALA A 105 -16.56 11.95 -11.94
C ALA A 105 -16.20 13.11 -12.87
N GLN A 106 -14.92 13.41 -13.00
CA GLN A 106 -14.42 14.42 -13.93
C GLN A 106 -14.69 14.04 -15.40
N ALA A 107 -14.62 12.76 -15.74
CA ALA A 107 -14.93 12.28 -17.09
C ALA A 107 -16.41 12.48 -17.46
N PHE A 108 -17.30 12.38 -16.47
CA PHE A 108 -18.73 12.67 -16.62
C PHE A 108 -19.11 14.14 -16.42
N GLY A 109 -18.13 15.02 -16.22
CA GLY A 109 -18.35 16.46 -16.02
C GLY A 109 -18.96 16.82 -14.66
N MET A 110 -18.89 15.90 -13.68
CA MET A 110 -19.35 16.17 -12.32
C MET A 110 -18.23 16.82 -11.52
N ASN A 111 -18.52 17.96 -10.89
CA ASN A 111 -17.62 18.56 -9.93
C ASN A 111 -17.86 17.92 -8.55
N LEU A 112 -16.92 17.07 -8.09
CA LEU A 112 -16.95 16.53 -6.75
C LEU A 112 -16.46 17.60 -5.78
N ASP A 113 -17.34 18.04 -4.89
CA ASP A 113 -16.96 18.82 -3.72
C ASP A 113 -16.26 17.91 -2.69
N LEU A 114 -15.36 18.48 -1.87
CA LEU A 114 -14.59 17.75 -0.86
C LEU A 114 -15.46 16.90 0.06
N ASN A 115 -16.64 17.39 0.42
CA ASN A 115 -17.60 16.67 1.26
C ASN A 115 -18.16 15.42 0.56
N LEU A 116 -18.52 15.52 -0.72
CA LEU A 116 -18.98 14.39 -1.51
C LEU A 116 -17.88 13.35 -1.74
N SER A 117 -16.64 13.80 -1.94
CA SER A 117 -15.48 12.92 -2.10
C SER A 117 -15.21 12.08 -0.85
N LEU A 118 -15.34 12.68 0.35
CA LEU A 118 -15.14 11.98 1.62
C LEU A 118 -16.26 10.98 1.94
N ILE A 119 -17.50 11.26 1.56
CA ILE A 119 -18.63 10.35 1.80
C ILE A 119 -18.56 9.10 0.93
N HIS A 120 -18.06 9.22 -0.30
CA HIS A 120 -17.97 8.09 -1.23
C HIS A 120 -16.72 7.21 -1.06
N ILE A 121 -15.75 7.65 -0.30
CA ILE A 121 -14.54 6.87 0.04
C ILE A 121 -14.76 6.07 1.30
#